data_9d948218c279b99be671542bf12bc62a
#
_entry.id   9d948218c279b99be671542bf12bc62a
#
_cell.length_a   1.000
_cell.length_b   1.000
_cell.length_c   1.000
_cell.angle_alpha   90.00
_cell.angle_beta   90.00
_cell.angle_gamma   90.00
#
_symmetry.space_group_name_H-M   'P 1'
#
loop_
_entity.id
_entity.type
_entity.pdbx_description
1 polymer ?
#
loop_
_entity_poly.entity_id
_entity_poly.type
_entity_poly.pdbx_seq_one_letter_code
_entity_poly.pdbx_strand_id
1 'polypeptide(L)'
;MIMSRQSLSSVASIVAIAMLVVGASAHAQEAKDPAEAPPPVYPIAIFQFQERGKESVDMGSKVTDILFAQLVANPEVYLVEREELKKILQELEVSAAGLTDPKQSTQIGQLTGAKILITGSVFQVADKTYVVAKLIGTESSRVIGASAKGSVNDALDSIVEQLAKSVTAELKKDGGQLVPAPVTVPDRVAALAHELEKYPQRPAVYIEVAERHVGQAVIDPAVETELSKICLDLGFKVGDKNDADILLIGEGFSQFGARHGNFNSVKARVELKALDRKTGRLLAVDRQTAVSVDLAELVASKSALQDATVRIASRLLPTMLKTVASEEKAKEKKDNK
;
A
#
# COMPACT_ATOMS: atom_id res chain seq x y z
N MET A 1 37.28 -53.06 73.29
CA MET A 1 37.90 -54.39 73.31
C MET A 1 37.66 -55.02 71.95
N ILE A 2 38.72 -55.12 71.18
CA ILE A 2 39.07 -56.17 70.24
C ILE A 2 38.26 -56.32 68.98
N MET A 3 38.78 -55.82 67.83
CA MET A 3 39.36 -56.65 66.71
C MET A 3 38.34 -57.54 66.03
N SER A 4 38.25 -57.67 64.73
CA SER A 4 39.24 -57.77 63.62
C SER A 4 38.49 -57.87 62.32
N ARG A 5 38.96 -57.28 61.28
CA ARG A 5 39.70 -57.84 60.12
C ARG A 5 39.00 -58.88 59.22
N GLN A 6 39.07 -58.52 57.98
CA GLN A 6 39.25 -59.36 56.77
C GLN A 6 37.96 -59.90 56.14
N SER A 7 37.83 -60.07 54.84
CA SER A 7 38.69 -59.86 53.66
C SER A 7 37.87 -60.16 52.43
N LEU A 8 38.26 -59.54 51.36
CA LEU A 8 38.20 -59.98 49.96
C LEU A 8 37.37 -61.23 49.60
N SER A 9 36.48 -61.07 48.64
CA SER A 9 36.66 -61.85 47.39
C SER A 9 35.64 -61.34 46.28
N SER A 10 36.21 -61.18 45.12
CA SER A 10 35.63 -60.99 43.82
C SER A 10 34.55 -61.99 43.48
N VAL A 11 33.44 -61.55 42.98
CA VAL A 11 32.70 -62.28 41.92
C VAL A 11 32.15 -61.29 40.93
N ALA A 12 32.66 -61.36 39.73
CA ALA A 12 32.18 -60.68 38.57
C ALA A 12 30.78 -61.21 38.25
N SER A 13 29.80 -60.31 38.23
CA SER A 13 28.51 -60.59 37.62
C SER A 13 28.29 -59.61 36.48
N ILE A 14 28.39 -60.14 35.30
CA ILE A 14 28.06 -59.58 34.04
C ILE A 14 26.57 -59.29 34.07
N VAL A 15 26.14 -57.98 34.18
CA VAL A 15 24.79 -57.58 33.94
C VAL A 15 24.76 -56.96 32.53
N ALA A 16 24.19 -57.75 31.61
CA ALA A 16 23.89 -57.31 30.26
C ALA A 16 22.86 -56.14 30.32
N ILE A 17 23.31 -54.94 30.04
CA ILE A 17 22.46 -53.82 29.82
C ILE A 17 21.89 -53.94 28.39
N ALA A 18 20.62 -54.38 28.30
CA ALA A 18 19.85 -54.32 27.09
C ALA A 18 19.61 -52.81 26.77
N MET A 19 20.35 -52.26 25.81
CA MET A 19 20.03 -50.96 25.20
C MET A 19 18.71 -51.09 24.44
N LEU A 20 17.66 -50.59 25.02
CA LEU A 20 16.38 -50.34 24.33
C LEU A 20 16.61 -49.15 23.43
N VAL A 21 16.94 -49.39 22.17
CA VAL A 21 16.95 -48.36 21.12
C VAL A 21 15.49 -48.02 20.84
N VAL A 22 14.99 -47.00 21.53
CA VAL A 22 13.74 -46.34 21.14
C VAL A 22 14.03 -45.56 19.85
N GLY A 23 13.67 -46.17 18.73
CA GLY A 23 13.65 -45.49 17.43
C GLY A 23 12.70 -44.31 17.49
N ALA A 24 13.22 -43.13 17.73
CA ALA A 24 12.53 -41.89 17.44
C ALA A 24 12.38 -41.82 15.91
N SER A 25 11.24 -42.28 15.40
CA SER A 25 10.80 -41.95 14.07
C SER A 25 10.63 -40.44 14.00
N ALA A 26 11.67 -39.73 13.55
CA ALA A 26 11.56 -38.38 13.13
C ALA A 26 10.57 -38.38 11.96
N HIS A 27 9.31 -38.08 12.24
CA HIS A 27 8.40 -37.62 11.21
C HIS A 27 9.02 -36.29 10.73
N ALA A 28 9.74 -36.37 9.61
CA ALA A 28 9.98 -35.20 8.81
C ALA A 28 8.61 -34.69 8.42
N GLN A 29 8.15 -33.66 9.13
CA GLN A 29 7.03 -32.87 8.75
C GLN A 29 7.47 -32.22 7.43
N GLU A 30 7.01 -32.77 6.29
CA GLU A 30 7.12 -32.11 4.99
C GLU A 30 6.66 -30.68 5.24
N ALA A 31 7.61 -29.75 5.14
CA ALA A 31 7.30 -28.33 5.10
C ALA A 31 6.34 -28.17 3.92
N LYS A 32 5.05 -28.06 4.22
CA LYS A 32 4.03 -27.70 3.27
C LYS A 32 4.57 -26.42 2.62
N ASP A 33 4.83 -26.48 1.32
CA ASP A 33 5.14 -25.29 0.53
C ASP A 33 4.21 -24.17 1.01
N PRO A 34 4.72 -22.97 1.28
CA PRO A 34 3.88 -21.85 1.65
C PRO A 34 2.80 -21.75 0.57
N ALA A 35 1.56 -22.05 0.95
CA ALA A 35 0.43 -22.00 0.05
C ALA A 35 0.53 -20.68 -0.68
N GLU A 36 0.68 -20.73 -2.00
CA GLU A 36 0.78 -19.56 -2.86
C GLU A 36 -0.37 -18.63 -2.48
N ALA A 37 -0.03 -17.43 -1.98
CA ALA A 37 -1.03 -16.49 -1.51
C ALA A 37 -2.03 -16.26 -2.65
N PRO A 38 -3.33 -16.26 -2.39
CA PRO A 38 -4.31 -16.05 -3.44
C PRO A 38 -3.96 -14.76 -4.20
N PRO A 39 -4.12 -14.75 -5.53
CA PRO A 39 -3.77 -13.58 -6.33
C PRO A 39 -4.48 -12.35 -5.77
N PRO A 40 -3.79 -11.20 -5.68
CA PRO A 40 -4.37 -10.01 -5.11
C PRO A 40 -5.57 -9.56 -5.93
N VAL A 41 -6.69 -9.31 -5.25
CA VAL A 41 -7.91 -8.79 -5.86
C VAL A 41 -7.85 -7.26 -5.81
N TYR A 42 -7.94 -6.63 -6.98
CA TYR A 42 -7.87 -5.17 -7.07
C TYR A 42 -9.26 -4.56 -7.25
N PRO A 43 -9.58 -3.43 -6.58
CA PRO A 43 -10.81 -2.68 -6.85
C PRO A 43 -10.81 -2.13 -8.29
N ILE A 44 -11.89 -2.40 -9.03
CA ILE A 44 -12.04 -2.06 -10.44
C ILE A 44 -13.25 -1.14 -10.62
N ALA A 45 -13.08 -0.05 -11.35
CA ALA A 45 -14.17 0.81 -11.80
C ALA A 45 -14.42 0.61 -13.29
N ILE A 46 -15.69 0.41 -13.67
CA ILE A 46 -16.10 0.21 -15.07
C ILE A 46 -16.80 1.47 -15.56
N PHE A 47 -16.25 2.06 -16.63
CA PHE A 47 -16.79 3.23 -17.30
C PHE A 47 -17.65 2.84 -18.49
N GLN A 48 -18.52 3.76 -18.88
CA GLN A 48 -19.38 3.58 -20.04
C GLN A 48 -18.52 3.36 -21.29
N PHE A 49 -18.83 2.33 -22.07
CA PHE A 49 -18.19 2.04 -23.32
C PHE A 49 -18.65 3.03 -24.38
N GLN A 50 -17.71 3.51 -25.19
CA GLN A 50 -17.96 4.45 -26.26
C GLN A 50 -18.51 3.73 -27.48
N GLU A 51 -19.48 4.32 -28.11
CA GLU A 51 -20.04 3.86 -29.38
C GLU A 51 -19.27 4.48 -30.54
N ARG A 52 -18.89 3.65 -31.50
CA ARG A 52 -18.21 4.10 -32.71
C ARG A 52 -18.97 3.65 -33.94
N GLY A 53 -19.48 4.60 -34.71
CA GLY A 53 -20.31 4.34 -35.87
C GLY A 53 -21.82 4.39 -35.57
N LYS A 54 -22.62 4.68 -36.59
CA LYS A 54 -24.07 4.86 -36.47
C LYS A 54 -24.81 3.56 -36.14
N GLU A 55 -24.23 2.42 -36.47
CA GLU A 55 -24.81 1.10 -36.24
C GLU A 55 -24.64 0.59 -34.80
N SER A 56 -23.90 1.32 -33.97
CA SER A 56 -23.60 0.94 -32.58
C SER A 56 -24.35 1.78 -31.55
N VAL A 57 -25.39 2.51 -31.97
CA VAL A 57 -26.19 3.37 -31.06
C VAL A 57 -26.82 2.52 -29.96
N ASP A 58 -26.79 3.03 -28.72
CA ASP A 58 -27.26 2.36 -27.50
C ASP A 58 -26.56 1.03 -27.14
N MET A 59 -25.51 0.65 -27.87
CA MET A 59 -24.74 -0.56 -27.53
C MET A 59 -23.75 -0.33 -26.39
N GLY A 60 -23.21 0.89 -26.26
CA GLY A 60 -22.19 1.20 -25.27
C GLY A 60 -22.67 1.03 -23.83
N SER A 61 -23.87 1.55 -23.53
CA SER A 61 -24.49 1.39 -22.21
C SER A 61 -24.83 -0.07 -21.94
N LYS A 62 -25.41 -0.79 -22.91
CA LYS A 62 -25.74 -2.20 -22.79
C LYS A 62 -24.50 -3.07 -22.54
N VAL A 63 -23.43 -2.85 -23.30
CA VAL A 63 -22.13 -3.53 -23.07
C VAL A 63 -21.63 -3.29 -21.64
N THR A 64 -21.70 -2.04 -21.18
CA THR A 64 -21.25 -1.69 -19.83
C THR A 64 -22.08 -2.40 -18.75
N ASP A 65 -23.41 -2.41 -18.91
CA ASP A 65 -24.32 -3.04 -17.94
C ASP A 65 -24.14 -4.55 -17.89
N ILE A 66 -24.02 -5.21 -19.05
CA ILE A 66 -23.80 -6.66 -19.12
C ILE A 66 -22.42 -7.03 -18.58
N LEU A 67 -21.37 -6.26 -18.94
CA LEU A 67 -20.01 -6.50 -18.43
C LEU A 67 -19.96 -6.35 -16.90
N PHE A 68 -20.62 -5.32 -16.35
CA PHE A 68 -20.73 -5.14 -14.91
C PHE A 68 -21.43 -6.35 -14.25
N ALA A 69 -22.55 -6.80 -14.79
CA ALA A 69 -23.30 -7.94 -14.29
C ALA A 69 -22.48 -9.26 -14.33
N GLN A 70 -21.68 -9.46 -15.40
CA GLN A 70 -20.82 -10.63 -15.53
C GLN A 70 -19.64 -10.61 -14.56
N LEU A 71 -19.03 -9.43 -14.36
CA LEU A 71 -17.86 -9.30 -13.50
C LEU A 71 -18.23 -9.25 -12.01
N VAL A 72 -19.38 -8.68 -11.62
CA VAL A 72 -19.82 -8.65 -10.21
C VAL A 72 -20.11 -10.04 -9.67
N ALA A 73 -20.51 -10.97 -10.52
CA ALA A 73 -20.73 -12.36 -10.16
C ALA A 73 -19.43 -13.16 -9.98
N ASN A 74 -18.31 -12.62 -10.37
CA ASN A 74 -17.00 -13.28 -10.28
C ASN A 74 -16.33 -12.95 -8.95
N PRO A 75 -16.10 -13.92 -8.04
CA PRO A 75 -15.49 -13.71 -6.73
C PRO A 75 -14.01 -13.24 -6.81
N GLU A 76 -13.38 -13.35 -7.96
CA GLU A 76 -12.00 -12.91 -8.20
C GLU A 76 -11.91 -11.42 -8.60
N VAL A 77 -13.04 -10.75 -8.72
CA VAL A 77 -13.13 -9.35 -9.12
C VAL A 77 -13.86 -8.54 -8.05
N TYR A 78 -13.33 -7.39 -7.69
CA TYR A 78 -13.98 -6.45 -6.79
C TYR A 78 -14.34 -5.17 -7.55
N LEU A 79 -15.64 -4.88 -7.68
CA LEU A 79 -16.11 -3.72 -8.44
C LEU A 79 -16.46 -2.56 -7.52
N VAL A 80 -16.11 -1.35 -7.95
CA VAL A 80 -16.55 -0.10 -7.35
C VAL A 80 -17.99 0.20 -7.78
N GLU A 81 -18.82 0.70 -6.86
CA GLU A 81 -20.23 1.01 -7.09
C GLU A 81 -20.42 2.04 -8.21
N ARG A 82 -21.32 1.74 -9.15
CA ARG A 82 -21.49 2.54 -10.38
C ARG A 82 -22.10 3.91 -10.13
N GLU A 83 -23.04 4.03 -9.19
CA GLU A 83 -23.71 5.30 -8.89
C GLU A 83 -22.76 6.33 -8.28
N GLU A 84 -21.81 5.87 -7.47
CA GLU A 84 -20.77 6.75 -6.92
C GLU A 84 -19.80 7.21 -7.97
N LEU A 85 -19.43 6.32 -8.90
CA LEU A 85 -18.57 6.65 -10.02
C LEU A 85 -19.18 7.77 -10.88
N LYS A 86 -20.51 7.71 -11.16
CA LYS A 86 -21.20 8.76 -11.92
C LYS A 86 -21.15 10.11 -11.22
N LYS A 87 -21.35 10.17 -9.90
CA LYS A 87 -21.27 11.41 -9.12
C LYS A 87 -19.90 12.04 -9.21
N ILE A 88 -18.86 11.23 -9.00
CA ILE A 88 -17.45 11.67 -9.05
C ILE A 88 -17.10 12.21 -10.45
N LEU A 89 -17.54 11.53 -11.51
CA LEU A 89 -17.30 11.98 -12.88
C LEU A 89 -18.00 13.30 -13.22
N GLN A 90 -19.22 13.48 -12.73
CA GLN A 90 -19.95 14.75 -12.89
C GLN A 90 -19.26 15.90 -12.17
N GLU A 91 -18.77 15.67 -10.95
CA GLU A 91 -18.04 16.69 -10.19
C GLU A 91 -16.68 17.07 -10.83
N LEU A 92 -16.02 16.10 -11.48
CA LEU A 92 -14.72 16.32 -12.12
C LEU A 92 -14.82 16.82 -13.55
N GLU A 93 -16.03 16.91 -14.12
CA GLU A 93 -16.26 17.21 -15.56
C GLU A 93 -15.44 16.30 -16.50
N VAL A 94 -15.13 15.08 -16.08
CA VAL A 94 -14.31 14.15 -16.85
C VAL A 94 -15.17 13.35 -17.82
N SER A 95 -14.82 13.43 -19.09
CA SER A 95 -15.38 12.57 -20.12
C SER A 95 -14.63 11.23 -20.23
N ALA A 96 -15.30 10.22 -20.78
CA ALA A 96 -14.64 8.91 -21.05
C ALA A 96 -13.40 9.04 -21.95
N ALA A 97 -13.25 10.10 -22.72
CA ALA A 97 -12.06 10.40 -23.52
C ALA A 97 -10.85 10.81 -22.67
N GLY A 98 -11.09 11.46 -21.52
CA GLY A 98 -10.04 11.89 -20.59
C GLY A 98 -9.45 10.78 -19.71
N LEU A 99 -10.06 9.59 -19.66
CA LEU A 99 -9.61 8.48 -18.81
C LEU A 99 -8.23 7.94 -19.18
N THR A 100 -7.72 8.25 -20.35
CA THR A 100 -6.36 7.89 -20.78
C THR A 100 -5.31 8.90 -20.33
N ASP A 101 -5.71 10.06 -19.79
CA ASP A 101 -4.79 11.01 -19.18
C ASP A 101 -4.34 10.47 -17.81
N PRO A 102 -3.02 10.29 -17.58
CA PRO A 102 -2.47 9.77 -16.33
C PRO A 102 -2.93 10.53 -15.09
N LYS A 103 -3.05 11.86 -15.17
CA LYS A 103 -3.46 12.70 -14.03
C LYS A 103 -4.92 12.45 -13.67
N GLN A 104 -5.79 12.36 -14.67
CA GLN A 104 -7.22 12.10 -14.45
C GLN A 104 -7.46 10.68 -13.94
N SER A 105 -6.79 9.68 -14.53
CA SER A 105 -6.86 8.29 -14.05
C SER A 105 -6.44 8.16 -12.59
N THR A 106 -5.33 8.81 -12.21
CA THR A 106 -4.85 8.81 -10.82
C THR A 106 -5.85 9.50 -9.88
N GLN A 107 -6.40 10.64 -10.29
CA GLN A 107 -7.39 11.38 -9.50
C GLN A 107 -8.66 10.56 -9.28
N ILE A 108 -9.18 9.92 -10.32
CA ILE A 108 -10.34 9.02 -10.23
C ILE A 108 -10.04 7.85 -9.32
N GLY A 109 -8.87 7.20 -9.46
CA GLY A 109 -8.44 6.13 -8.58
C GLY A 109 -8.39 6.54 -7.11
N GLN A 110 -7.89 7.74 -6.81
CA GLN A 110 -7.85 8.28 -5.45
C GLN A 110 -9.24 8.55 -4.86
N LEU A 111 -10.17 9.04 -5.67
CA LEU A 111 -11.52 9.36 -5.21
C LEU A 111 -12.42 8.13 -5.07
N THR A 112 -12.27 7.15 -5.95
CA THR A 112 -13.08 5.93 -5.97
C THR A 112 -12.47 4.76 -5.21
N GLY A 113 -11.19 4.83 -4.86
CA GLY A 113 -10.41 3.69 -4.38
C GLY A 113 -10.07 2.65 -5.45
N ALA A 114 -10.48 2.87 -6.72
CA ALA A 114 -10.18 1.94 -7.80
C ALA A 114 -8.69 1.91 -8.13
N LYS A 115 -8.14 0.72 -8.24
CA LYS A 115 -6.76 0.50 -8.69
C LYS A 115 -6.67 0.27 -10.20
N ILE A 116 -7.76 -0.17 -10.79
CA ILE A 116 -7.88 -0.43 -12.23
C ILE A 116 -9.17 0.23 -12.75
N LEU A 117 -9.07 0.92 -13.87
CA LEU A 117 -10.22 1.45 -14.59
C LEU A 117 -10.44 0.61 -15.84
N ILE A 118 -11.68 0.19 -16.11
CA ILE A 118 -12.06 -0.45 -17.36
C ILE A 118 -12.89 0.55 -18.17
N THR A 119 -12.44 0.83 -19.38
CA THR A 119 -13.18 1.59 -20.38
C THR A 119 -13.06 0.88 -21.72
N GLY A 120 -13.82 1.29 -22.72
CA GLY A 120 -13.73 0.62 -23.99
C GLY A 120 -14.58 1.24 -25.08
N SER A 121 -14.69 0.51 -26.19
CA SER A 121 -15.53 0.89 -27.29
C SER A 121 -16.22 -0.30 -27.92
N VAL A 122 -17.40 -0.07 -28.47
CA VAL A 122 -18.15 -1.01 -29.31
C VAL A 122 -18.34 -0.41 -30.69
N PHE A 123 -18.11 -1.23 -31.71
CA PHE A 123 -18.29 -0.84 -33.10
C PHE A 123 -18.58 -2.03 -33.99
N GLN A 124 -19.17 -1.79 -35.14
CA GLN A 124 -19.45 -2.81 -36.12
C GLN A 124 -18.60 -2.58 -37.40
N VAL A 125 -18.10 -3.64 -37.96
CA VAL A 125 -17.40 -3.66 -39.26
C VAL A 125 -17.93 -4.79 -40.07
N ALA A 126 -18.54 -4.48 -41.18
CA ALA A 126 -19.23 -5.45 -42.05
C ALA A 126 -20.28 -6.25 -41.24
N ASP A 127 -20.17 -7.55 -41.19
CA ASP A 127 -21.07 -8.47 -40.47
C ASP A 127 -20.65 -8.80 -39.05
N LYS A 128 -19.71 -8.03 -38.47
CA LYS A 128 -19.14 -8.31 -37.14
C LYS A 128 -19.23 -7.17 -36.19
N THR A 129 -19.61 -7.48 -34.96
CA THR A 129 -19.56 -6.60 -33.81
C THR A 129 -18.27 -6.83 -33.06
N TYR A 130 -17.53 -5.78 -32.74
CA TYR A 130 -16.31 -5.76 -31.95
C TYR A 130 -16.55 -4.99 -30.64
N VAL A 131 -16.11 -5.58 -29.55
CA VAL A 131 -16.08 -4.92 -28.24
C VAL A 131 -14.64 -4.96 -27.74
N VAL A 132 -14.07 -3.79 -27.48
CA VAL A 132 -12.68 -3.65 -27.04
C VAL A 132 -12.68 -2.98 -25.67
N ALA A 133 -12.06 -3.60 -24.69
CA ALA A 133 -11.84 -3.05 -23.37
C ALA A 133 -10.38 -2.64 -23.18
N LYS A 134 -10.15 -1.57 -22.43
CA LYS A 134 -8.86 -1.10 -21.92
C LYS A 134 -8.90 -1.16 -20.41
N LEU A 135 -7.94 -1.85 -19.83
CA LEU A 135 -7.72 -1.94 -18.40
C LEU A 135 -6.56 -0.98 -18.07
N ILE A 136 -6.82 0.05 -17.31
CA ILE A 136 -5.88 1.13 -17.04
C ILE A 136 -5.54 1.13 -15.55
N GLY A 137 -4.27 0.98 -15.20
CA GLY A 137 -3.79 1.13 -13.83
C GLY A 137 -3.81 2.60 -13.40
N THR A 138 -4.51 2.92 -12.31
CA THR A 138 -4.66 4.29 -11.83
C THR A 138 -3.35 4.91 -11.33
N GLU A 139 -2.44 4.11 -10.82
CA GLU A 139 -1.15 4.57 -10.30
C GLU A 139 -0.02 4.42 -11.32
N SER A 140 -0.06 3.37 -12.15
CA SER A 140 0.99 3.08 -13.14
C SER A 140 0.76 3.74 -14.49
N SER A 141 -0.48 4.12 -14.80
CA SER A 141 -0.94 4.56 -16.14
C SER A 141 -0.69 3.52 -17.25
N ARG A 142 -0.36 2.30 -16.90
CA ARG A 142 -0.21 1.19 -17.85
C ARG A 142 -1.58 0.76 -18.35
N VAL A 143 -1.63 0.28 -19.60
CA VAL A 143 -2.86 -0.14 -20.25
C VAL A 143 -2.69 -1.55 -20.79
N ILE A 144 -3.64 -2.42 -20.47
CA ILE A 144 -3.78 -3.77 -21.05
C ILE A 144 -5.08 -3.81 -21.83
N GLY A 145 -5.10 -4.49 -22.97
CA GLY A 145 -6.27 -4.62 -23.82
C GLY A 145 -6.92 -5.99 -23.70
N ALA A 146 -8.25 -6.00 -23.69
CA ALA A 146 -9.06 -7.21 -23.89
C ALA A 146 -10.09 -6.97 -24.97
N SER A 147 -10.44 -7.98 -25.74
CA SER A 147 -11.43 -7.81 -26.82
C SER A 147 -12.25 -9.09 -27.05
N ALA A 148 -13.45 -8.89 -27.54
CA ALA A 148 -14.31 -9.93 -28.04
C ALA A 148 -14.95 -9.51 -29.37
N LYS A 149 -15.33 -10.47 -30.17
CA LYS A 149 -16.03 -10.24 -31.45
C LYS A 149 -17.07 -11.33 -31.70
N GLY A 150 -18.14 -10.95 -32.35
CA GLY A 150 -19.18 -11.87 -32.79
C GLY A 150 -19.78 -11.41 -34.10
N SER A 151 -20.74 -12.18 -34.64
CA SER A 151 -21.57 -11.73 -35.76
C SER A 151 -22.53 -10.62 -35.25
N VAL A 152 -22.98 -9.73 -36.14
CA VAL A 152 -24.05 -8.75 -35.83
C VAL A 152 -25.38 -9.42 -35.47
N ASN A 153 -25.56 -10.69 -35.84
CA ASN A 153 -26.73 -11.49 -35.48
C ASN A 153 -26.59 -12.25 -34.15
N ASP A 154 -25.39 -12.28 -33.56
CA ASP A 154 -25.18 -12.89 -32.27
C ASP A 154 -25.80 -12.06 -31.17
N ALA A 155 -26.25 -12.72 -30.11
CA ALA A 155 -26.75 -12.02 -28.95
C ALA A 155 -25.59 -11.23 -28.28
N LEU A 156 -25.82 -9.97 -27.96
CA LEU A 156 -24.80 -9.08 -27.38
C LEU A 156 -24.23 -9.61 -26.08
N ASP A 157 -25.07 -10.26 -25.25
CA ASP A 157 -24.67 -10.88 -23.99
C ASP A 157 -23.58 -11.95 -24.20
N SER A 158 -23.68 -12.78 -25.24
CA SER A 158 -22.68 -13.80 -25.57
C SER A 158 -21.32 -13.17 -25.95
N ILE A 159 -21.33 -12.05 -26.67
CA ILE A 159 -20.09 -11.33 -27.02
C ILE A 159 -19.47 -10.70 -25.76
N VAL A 160 -20.31 -10.12 -24.88
CA VAL A 160 -19.82 -9.50 -23.64
C VAL A 160 -19.38 -10.54 -22.62
N GLU A 161 -19.99 -11.72 -22.58
CA GLU A 161 -19.50 -12.86 -21.77
C GLU A 161 -18.08 -13.27 -22.19
N GLN A 162 -17.80 -13.34 -23.49
CA GLN A 162 -16.45 -13.60 -24.00
C GLN A 162 -15.48 -12.49 -23.58
N LEU A 163 -15.93 -11.22 -23.63
CA LEU A 163 -15.14 -10.10 -23.16
C LEU A 163 -14.83 -10.21 -21.65
N ALA A 164 -15.83 -10.54 -20.82
CA ALA A 164 -15.64 -10.70 -19.39
C ALA A 164 -14.62 -11.80 -19.05
N LYS A 165 -14.68 -12.94 -19.78
CA LYS A 165 -13.68 -14.01 -19.66
C LYS A 165 -12.28 -13.53 -20.05
N SER A 166 -12.16 -12.77 -21.15
CA SER A 166 -10.89 -12.18 -21.59
C SER A 166 -10.35 -11.17 -20.58
N VAL A 167 -11.19 -10.28 -20.05
CA VAL A 167 -10.83 -9.33 -19.01
C VAL A 167 -10.31 -10.05 -17.77
N THR A 168 -11.03 -11.06 -17.29
CA THR A 168 -10.61 -11.84 -16.12
C THR A 168 -9.27 -12.56 -16.36
N ALA A 169 -9.07 -13.11 -17.54
CA ALA A 169 -7.81 -13.78 -17.89
C ALA A 169 -6.62 -12.80 -17.91
N GLU A 170 -6.81 -11.60 -18.48
CA GLU A 170 -5.77 -10.57 -18.49
C GLU A 170 -5.49 -10.01 -17.09
N LEU A 171 -6.51 -9.86 -16.25
CA LEU A 171 -6.33 -9.46 -14.85
C LEU A 171 -5.50 -10.48 -14.05
N LYS A 172 -5.76 -11.79 -14.25
CA LYS A 172 -4.96 -12.84 -13.60
C LYS A 172 -3.52 -12.86 -14.09
N LYS A 173 -3.32 -12.71 -15.38
CA LYS A 173 -2.01 -12.80 -16.02
C LYS A 173 -1.14 -11.57 -15.76
N ASP A 174 -1.68 -10.40 -15.98
CA ASP A 174 -0.93 -9.15 -16.06
C ASP A 174 -1.46 -8.05 -15.14
N GLY A 175 -2.47 -8.31 -14.30
CA GLY A 175 -3.05 -7.34 -13.36
C GLY A 175 -2.01 -6.71 -12.42
N GLY A 176 -1.01 -7.48 -11.99
CA GLY A 176 0.10 -6.98 -11.19
C GLY A 176 0.97 -5.92 -11.88
N GLN A 177 0.96 -5.88 -13.23
CA GLN A 177 1.65 -4.84 -13.98
C GLN A 177 0.88 -3.51 -13.99
N LEU A 178 -0.46 -3.58 -13.88
CA LEU A 178 -1.32 -2.40 -13.79
C LEU A 178 -1.25 -1.76 -12.41
N VAL A 179 -1.13 -2.58 -11.36
CA VAL A 179 -1.08 -2.13 -9.98
C VAL A 179 0.32 -2.42 -9.44
N PRO A 180 1.17 -1.40 -9.27
CA PRO A 180 2.47 -1.59 -8.66
C PRO A 180 2.29 -2.22 -7.28
N ALA A 181 3.17 -3.16 -6.95
CA ALA A 181 3.19 -3.72 -5.61
C ALA A 181 3.24 -2.57 -4.58
N PRO A 182 2.39 -2.58 -3.55
CA PRO A 182 2.45 -1.55 -2.54
C PRO A 182 3.84 -1.58 -1.91
N VAL A 183 4.58 -0.47 -2.02
CA VAL A 183 5.83 -0.31 -1.29
C VAL A 183 5.47 -0.29 0.18
N THR A 184 5.83 -1.34 0.88
CA THR A 184 5.48 -1.49 2.30
C THR A 184 6.23 -0.46 3.16
N VAL A 185 5.72 -0.18 4.36
CA VAL A 185 6.43 0.67 5.33
C VAL A 185 7.85 0.15 5.61
N PRO A 186 8.07 -1.16 5.86
CA PRO A 186 9.41 -1.71 6.00
C PRO A 186 10.33 -1.43 4.81
N ASP A 187 9.85 -1.58 3.57
CA ASP A 187 10.66 -1.32 2.37
C ASP A 187 11.08 0.14 2.27
N ARG A 188 10.19 1.07 2.63
CA ARG A 188 10.48 2.52 2.64
C ARG A 188 11.50 2.86 3.71
N VAL A 189 11.37 2.27 4.91
CA VAL A 189 12.33 2.47 6.00
C VAL A 189 13.69 1.90 5.64
N ALA A 190 13.75 0.72 5.01
CA ALA A 190 15.00 0.13 4.53
C ALA A 190 15.69 1.00 3.46
N ALA A 191 14.93 1.50 2.48
CA ALA A 191 15.45 2.42 1.47
C ALA A 191 15.97 3.73 2.10
N LEU A 192 15.26 4.25 3.09
CA LEU A 192 15.68 5.43 3.85
C LEU A 192 16.94 5.17 4.67
N ALA A 193 17.06 4.01 5.31
CA ALA A 193 18.25 3.60 6.04
C ALA A 193 19.49 3.63 5.13
N HIS A 194 19.38 3.05 3.94
CA HIS A 194 20.46 3.09 2.94
C HIS A 194 20.78 4.52 2.47
N GLU A 195 19.76 5.35 2.26
CA GLU A 195 19.99 6.75 1.91
C GLU A 195 20.75 7.52 3.01
N LEU A 196 20.48 7.19 4.28
CA LEU A 196 21.09 7.86 5.42
C LEU A 196 22.51 7.36 5.77
N GLU A 197 23.02 6.29 5.16
CA GLU A 197 24.40 5.81 5.38
C GLU A 197 25.45 6.89 5.10
N LYS A 198 25.20 7.79 4.16
CA LYS A 198 26.05 8.95 3.86
C LYS A 198 26.14 10.01 4.96
N TYR A 199 25.26 9.90 5.95
CA TYR A 199 25.22 10.78 7.13
C TYR A 199 25.34 9.92 8.38
N PRO A 200 26.55 9.55 8.84
CA PRO A 200 26.73 8.62 9.96
C PRO A 200 26.28 9.18 11.30
N GLN A 201 26.26 10.51 11.46
CA GLN A 201 25.84 11.14 12.69
C GLN A 201 24.30 11.08 12.82
N ARG A 202 23.85 10.74 14.02
CA ARG A 202 22.44 10.69 14.41
C ARG A 202 22.22 11.61 15.61
N PRO A 203 21.79 12.86 15.37
CA PRO A 203 21.48 13.77 16.47
C PRO A 203 20.33 13.24 17.31
N ALA A 204 20.28 13.60 18.59
CA ALA A 204 19.15 13.31 19.45
C ALA A 204 17.94 14.14 18.99
N VAL A 205 16.77 13.51 18.91
CA VAL A 205 15.54 14.14 18.46
C VAL A 205 14.46 14.12 19.54
N TYR A 206 13.70 15.19 19.62
CA TYR A 206 12.45 15.26 20.35
C TYR A 206 11.31 15.33 19.33
N ILE A 207 10.23 14.59 19.56
CA ILE A 207 9.10 14.51 18.65
C ILE A 207 7.86 14.98 19.39
N GLU A 208 7.13 15.93 18.79
CA GLU A 208 5.87 16.46 19.32
C GLU A 208 4.93 16.76 18.16
N VAL A 209 3.84 15.99 18.03
CA VAL A 209 2.89 16.15 16.95
C VAL A 209 1.47 16.26 17.51
N ALA A 210 0.85 17.41 17.31
CA ALA A 210 -0.55 17.60 17.65
C ALA A 210 -1.43 16.88 16.62
N GLU A 211 -2.16 15.85 17.05
CA GLU A 211 -3.02 15.06 16.17
C GLU A 211 -4.49 15.31 16.46
N ARG A 212 -5.28 15.47 15.38
CA ARG A 212 -6.72 15.69 15.43
C ARG A 212 -7.46 14.85 14.42
N HIS A 213 -8.55 14.23 14.86
CA HIS A 213 -9.50 13.56 13.98
C HIS A 213 -10.83 14.32 13.98
N VAL A 214 -11.28 14.78 12.78
CA VAL A 214 -12.50 15.60 12.63
C VAL A 214 -12.52 16.80 13.61
N GLY A 215 -11.33 17.42 13.82
CA GLY A 215 -11.17 18.56 14.73
C GLY A 215 -11.03 18.23 16.23
N GLN A 216 -11.22 16.97 16.63
CA GLN A 216 -11.03 16.51 18.01
C GLN A 216 -9.63 15.95 18.24
N ALA A 217 -9.02 16.25 19.40
CA ALA A 217 -7.72 15.70 19.76
C ALA A 217 -7.79 14.17 19.92
N VAL A 218 -6.78 13.47 19.44
CA VAL A 218 -6.67 12.01 19.52
C VAL A 218 -5.85 11.63 20.74
N ILE A 219 -6.33 10.66 21.51
CA ILE A 219 -5.65 10.18 22.73
C ILE A 219 -4.43 9.31 22.38
N ASP A 220 -4.46 8.65 21.23
CA ASP A 220 -3.44 7.71 20.77
C ASP A 220 -2.90 8.18 19.39
N PRO A 221 -1.86 9.06 19.40
CA PRO A 221 -1.36 9.70 18.20
C PRO A 221 -0.60 8.71 17.30
N ALA A 222 -1.04 8.59 16.05
CA ALA A 222 -0.45 7.69 15.08
C ALA A 222 0.84 8.28 14.46
N VAL A 223 0.88 9.59 14.23
CA VAL A 223 2.01 10.28 13.59
C VAL A 223 3.24 10.26 14.49
N GLU A 224 3.07 10.65 15.76
CA GLU A 224 4.17 10.70 16.74
C GLU A 224 4.75 9.31 16.99
N THR A 225 3.88 8.32 17.15
CA THR A 225 4.28 6.92 17.37
C THR A 225 5.03 6.36 16.15
N GLU A 226 4.52 6.56 14.94
CA GLU A 226 5.15 6.07 13.71
C GLU A 226 6.49 6.78 13.45
N LEU A 227 6.55 8.10 13.63
CA LEU A 227 7.79 8.86 13.45
C LEU A 227 8.86 8.47 14.48
N SER A 228 8.45 8.26 15.75
CA SER A 228 9.35 7.78 16.79
C SER A 228 9.93 6.40 16.45
N LYS A 229 9.06 5.48 15.99
CA LYS A 229 9.50 4.16 15.56
C LYS A 229 10.51 4.25 14.41
N ILE A 230 10.21 5.03 13.37
CA ILE A 230 11.11 5.23 12.22
C ILE A 230 12.45 5.80 12.68
N CYS A 231 12.46 6.82 13.55
CA CYS A 231 13.69 7.40 14.06
C CYS A 231 14.53 6.38 14.84
N LEU A 232 13.91 5.58 15.70
CA LEU A 232 14.58 4.51 16.44
C LEU A 232 15.17 3.44 15.50
N ASP A 233 14.40 2.97 14.53
CA ASP A 233 14.83 1.98 13.53
C ASP A 233 16.02 2.50 12.69
N LEU A 234 16.13 3.80 12.50
CA LEU A 234 17.22 4.48 11.78
C LEU A 234 18.40 4.89 12.68
N GLY A 235 18.36 4.52 13.96
CA GLY A 235 19.47 4.76 14.91
C GLY A 235 19.51 6.15 15.54
N PHE A 236 18.45 6.95 15.43
CA PHE A 236 18.34 8.21 16.19
C PHE A 236 18.04 7.92 17.66
N LYS A 237 18.48 8.80 18.54
CA LYS A 237 18.05 8.82 19.94
C LYS A 237 16.79 9.66 20.04
N VAL A 238 15.67 9.05 20.45
CA VAL A 238 14.42 9.75 20.75
C VAL A 238 14.33 9.96 22.24
N GLY A 239 14.14 11.20 22.70
CA GLY A 239 14.14 11.53 24.12
C GLY A 239 13.46 12.86 24.44
N ASP A 240 13.78 13.38 25.62
CA ASP A 240 13.17 14.60 26.13
C ASP A 240 13.60 15.87 25.37
N LYS A 241 12.73 16.88 25.40
CA LYS A 241 12.93 18.16 24.69
C LYS A 241 14.22 18.85 25.07
N ASN A 242 14.62 18.75 26.37
CA ASN A 242 15.80 19.42 26.88
C ASN A 242 17.11 18.77 26.45
N ASP A 243 17.08 17.46 26.15
CA ASP A 243 18.26 16.67 25.82
C ASP A 243 18.41 16.47 24.30
N ALA A 244 17.41 16.87 23.54
CA ALA A 244 17.44 16.77 22.09
C ALA A 244 18.33 17.84 21.45
N ASP A 245 18.93 17.51 20.31
CA ASP A 245 19.60 18.46 19.43
C ASP A 245 18.61 19.09 18.45
N ILE A 246 17.64 18.30 18.01
CA ILE A 246 16.64 18.67 16.99
C ILE A 246 15.23 18.43 17.53
N LEU A 247 14.35 19.37 17.26
CA LEU A 247 12.92 19.27 17.54
C LEU A 247 12.18 18.92 16.23
N LEU A 248 11.55 17.74 16.19
CA LEU A 248 10.60 17.34 15.14
C LEU A 248 9.19 17.67 15.63
N ILE A 249 8.66 18.78 15.18
CA ILE A 249 7.35 19.27 15.62
C ILE A 249 6.39 19.41 14.45
N GLY A 250 5.11 19.20 14.70
CA GLY A 250 4.14 19.31 13.63
C GLY A 250 2.70 19.07 14.05
N GLU A 251 1.89 18.84 13.06
CA GLU A 251 0.48 18.51 13.23
C GLU A 251 0.03 17.42 12.25
N GLY A 252 -0.87 16.58 12.73
CA GLY A 252 -1.58 15.56 11.95
C GLY A 252 -3.07 15.83 12.00
N PHE A 253 -3.70 15.84 10.86
CA PHE A 253 -5.14 16.03 10.73
C PHE A 253 -5.73 14.93 9.86
N SER A 254 -6.83 14.33 10.30
CA SER A 254 -7.59 13.37 9.52
C SER A 254 -9.07 13.71 9.51
N GLN A 255 -9.72 13.46 8.40
CA GLN A 255 -11.14 13.71 8.21
C GLN A 255 -11.77 12.60 7.38
N PHE A 256 -13.02 12.34 7.63
CA PHE A 256 -13.84 11.48 6.82
C PHE A 256 -13.88 12.01 5.37
N GLY A 257 -13.70 11.12 4.41
CA GLY A 257 -13.77 11.44 2.98
C GLY A 257 -15.11 11.00 2.38
N ALA A 258 -15.29 9.70 2.23
CA ALA A 258 -16.48 9.10 1.66
C ALA A 258 -16.75 7.72 2.29
N ARG A 259 -17.99 7.27 2.22
CA ARG A 259 -18.39 5.92 2.61
C ARG A 259 -18.82 5.13 1.38
N HIS A 260 -18.25 3.93 1.23
CA HIS A 260 -18.54 3.03 0.12
C HIS A 260 -19.01 1.67 0.68
N GLY A 261 -20.31 1.45 0.69
CA GLY A 261 -20.90 0.29 1.35
C GLY A 261 -20.50 0.24 2.83
N ASN A 262 -19.75 -0.77 3.23
CA ASN A 262 -19.24 -0.93 4.60
C ASN A 262 -17.86 -0.28 4.82
N PHE A 263 -17.24 0.27 3.79
CA PHE A 263 -15.91 0.87 3.89
C PHE A 263 -15.98 2.38 4.10
N ASN A 264 -15.10 2.88 4.95
CA ASN A 264 -14.90 4.30 5.21
C ASN A 264 -13.58 4.74 4.58
N SER A 265 -13.63 5.74 3.71
CA SER A 265 -12.45 6.42 3.18
C SER A 265 -12.12 7.60 4.10
N VAL A 266 -10.87 7.72 4.50
CA VAL A 266 -10.36 8.82 5.32
C VAL A 266 -9.19 9.47 4.63
N LYS A 267 -9.22 10.80 4.57
CA LYS A 267 -8.12 11.64 4.10
C LYS A 267 -7.36 12.19 5.31
N ALA A 268 -6.05 11.98 5.32
CA ALA A 268 -5.17 12.54 6.35
C ALA A 268 -4.13 13.49 5.73
N ARG A 269 -3.73 14.51 6.49
CA ARG A 269 -2.65 15.43 6.16
C ARG A 269 -1.73 15.56 7.36
N VAL A 270 -0.44 15.45 7.12
CA VAL A 270 0.62 15.63 8.11
C VAL A 270 1.55 16.73 7.63
N GLU A 271 1.95 17.62 8.55
CA GLU A 271 2.95 18.66 8.34
C GLU A 271 4.00 18.56 9.45
N LEU A 272 5.27 18.49 9.09
CA LEU A 272 6.38 18.36 10.02
C LEU A 272 7.46 19.40 9.75
N LYS A 273 8.08 19.89 10.81
CA LYS A 273 9.23 20.80 10.81
C LYS A 273 10.33 20.21 11.66
N ALA A 274 11.56 20.28 11.17
CA ALA A 274 12.76 19.99 11.94
C ALA A 274 13.44 21.31 12.31
N LEU A 275 13.63 21.57 13.60
CA LEU A 275 14.24 22.79 14.14
C LEU A 275 15.50 22.43 14.92
N ASP A 276 16.56 23.19 14.74
CA ASP A 276 17.69 23.17 15.69
C ASP A 276 17.21 23.70 17.03
N ARG A 277 17.32 22.89 18.08
CA ARG A 277 16.79 23.24 19.40
C ARG A 277 17.47 24.48 20.01
N LYS A 278 18.76 24.64 19.79
CA LYS A 278 19.56 25.72 20.41
C LYS A 278 19.29 27.08 19.76
N THR A 279 19.15 27.07 18.44
CA THR A 279 19.00 28.31 17.68
C THR A 279 17.56 28.61 17.25
N GLY A 280 16.66 27.63 17.32
CA GLY A 280 15.28 27.72 16.81
C GLY A 280 15.20 27.75 15.28
N ARG A 281 16.31 27.55 14.58
CA ARG A 281 16.36 27.65 13.14
C ARG A 281 15.70 26.44 12.47
N LEU A 282 14.96 26.71 11.41
CA LEU A 282 14.32 25.68 10.58
C LEU A 282 15.38 24.96 9.71
N LEU A 283 15.51 23.65 9.92
CA LEU A 283 16.42 22.78 9.17
C LEU A 283 15.76 22.13 7.96
N ALA A 284 14.51 21.70 8.12
CA ALA A 284 13.69 21.12 7.08
C ALA A 284 12.19 21.27 7.42
N VAL A 285 11.36 21.29 6.40
CA VAL A 285 9.90 21.28 6.51
C VAL A 285 9.31 20.49 5.36
N ASP A 286 8.29 19.68 5.65
CA ASP A 286 7.56 18.94 4.61
C ASP A 286 6.12 18.68 5.03
N ARG A 287 5.28 18.35 4.06
CA ARG A 287 3.88 18.01 4.24
C ARG A 287 3.46 16.89 3.29
N GLN A 288 2.53 16.07 3.73
CA GLN A 288 1.99 14.98 2.94
C GLN A 288 0.50 14.79 3.22
N THR A 289 -0.23 14.48 2.17
CA THR A 289 -1.61 13.99 2.26
C THR A 289 -1.64 12.53 1.83
N ALA A 290 -2.40 11.71 2.55
CA ALA A 290 -2.66 10.32 2.21
C ALA A 290 -4.14 9.99 2.39
N VAL A 291 -4.59 8.93 1.75
CA VAL A 291 -5.95 8.42 1.86
C VAL A 291 -5.86 6.93 2.18
N SER A 292 -6.67 6.49 3.14
CA SER A 292 -6.82 5.07 3.45
C SER A 292 -8.29 4.69 3.53
N VAL A 293 -8.57 3.43 3.32
CA VAL A 293 -9.92 2.85 3.33
C VAL A 293 -9.93 1.65 4.27
N ASP A 294 -10.89 1.63 5.19
CA ASP A 294 -11.10 0.50 6.12
C ASP A 294 -12.58 0.39 6.52
N LEU A 295 -12.97 -0.74 7.12
CA LEU A 295 -14.29 -0.92 7.69
C LEU A 295 -14.53 0.03 8.87
N ALA A 296 -13.50 0.29 9.66
CA ALA A 296 -13.53 1.20 10.79
C ALA A 296 -12.87 2.55 10.42
N GLU A 297 -13.59 3.64 10.56
CA GLU A 297 -13.10 5.00 10.24
C GLU A 297 -11.82 5.33 11.01
N LEU A 298 -11.73 4.97 12.30
CA LEU A 298 -10.56 5.22 13.11
C LEU A 298 -9.33 4.45 12.60
N VAL A 299 -9.50 3.21 12.12
CA VAL A 299 -8.40 2.41 11.54
C VAL A 299 -7.93 3.03 10.23
N ALA A 300 -8.87 3.42 9.35
CA ALA A 300 -8.54 4.15 8.13
C ALA A 300 -7.80 5.46 8.42
N SER A 301 -8.23 6.20 9.46
CA SER A 301 -7.58 7.43 9.90
C SER A 301 -6.11 7.21 10.29
N LYS A 302 -5.86 6.26 11.19
CA LYS A 302 -4.50 5.91 11.64
C LYS A 302 -3.62 5.44 10.48
N SER A 303 -4.13 4.57 9.62
CA SER A 303 -3.39 4.08 8.46
C SER A 303 -3.02 5.20 7.48
N ALA A 304 -3.94 6.15 7.23
CA ALA A 304 -3.66 7.30 6.39
C ALA A 304 -2.60 8.24 7.00
N LEU A 305 -2.65 8.47 8.32
CA LEU A 305 -1.66 9.27 9.04
C LEU A 305 -0.28 8.59 9.05
N GLN A 306 -0.22 7.29 9.27
CA GLN A 306 1.01 6.51 9.22
C GLN A 306 1.66 6.53 7.81
N ASP A 307 0.89 6.30 6.75
CA ASP A 307 1.42 6.38 5.37
C ASP A 307 1.95 7.79 5.05
N ALA A 308 1.23 8.84 5.44
CA ALA A 308 1.70 10.21 5.29
C ALA A 308 3.01 10.45 6.04
N THR A 309 3.14 9.94 7.27
CA THR A 309 4.32 10.08 8.12
C THR A 309 5.54 9.42 7.50
N VAL A 310 5.41 8.17 7.02
CA VAL A 310 6.51 7.45 6.36
C VAL A 310 7.01 8.19 5.12
N ARG A 311 6.08 8.73 4.32
CA ARG A 311 6.41 9.51 3.12
C ARG A 311 7.12 10.82 3.46
N ILE A 312 6.73 11.50 4.53
CA ILE A 312 7.44 12.70 5.01
C ILE A 312 8.82 12.32 5.53
N ALA A 313 8.93 11.31 6.39
CA ALA A 313 10.20 10.88 6.97
C ALA A 313 11.24 10.59 5.90
N SER A 314 10.83 9.95 4.79
CA SER A 314 11.71 9.64 3.66
C SER A 314 12.33 10.87 2.97
N ARG A 315 11.76 12.05 3.14
CA ARG A 315 12.27 13.30 2.55
C ARG A 315 12.82 14.27 3.60
N LEU A 316 12.15 14.37 4.74
CA LEU A 316 12.48 15.30 5.81
C LEU A 316 13.81 14.94 6.47
N LEU A 317 14.00 13.66 6.85
CA LEU A 317 15.18 13.22 7.57
C LEU A 317 16.48 13.37 6.75
N PRO A 318 16.55 12.96 5.47
CA PRO A 318 17.72 13.23 4.65
C PRO A 318 18.01 14.73 4.47
N THR A 319 16.96 15.54 4.26
CA THR A 319 17.11 17.00 4.10
C THR A 319 17.65 17.65 5.37
N MET A 320 17.11 17.26 6.53
CA MET A 320 17.55 17.70 7.84
C MET A 320 19.03 17.37 8.08
N LEU A 321 19.43 16.11 7.90
CA LEU A 321 20.81 15.68 8.09
C LEU A 321 21.79 16.35 7.11
N LYS A 322 21.39 16.55 5.86
CA LYS A 322 22.18 17.30 4.88
C LYS A 322 22.44 18.74 5.35
N THR A 323 21.42 19.39 5.92
CA THR A 323 21.54 20.76 6.43
C THR A 323 22.50 20.80 7.61
N VAL A 324 22.36 19.89 8.60
CA VAL A 324 23.26 19.78 9.75
C VAL A 324 24.70 19.56 9.32
N ALA A 325 24.96 18.58 8.45
CA ALA A 325 26.31 18.27 7.98
C ALA A 325 26.97 19.43 7.21
N SER A 326 26.15 20.20 6.49
CA SER A 326 26.65 21.39 5.77
C SER A 326 27.12 22.49 6.70
N GLU A 327 26.49 22.63 7.85
CA GLU A 327 26.82 23.63 8.86
C GLU A 327 28.04 23.26 9.68
N GLU A 328 28.18 22.00 10.03
CA GLU A 328 29.36 21.51 10.73
C GLU A 328 30.61 21.81 9.91
N LYS A 329 30.57 21.49 8.59
CA LYS A 329 31.66 21.82 7.64
C LYS A 329 31.92 23.32 7.52
N ALA A 330 30.89 24.17 7.64
CA ALA A 330 31.06 25.62 7.58
C ALA A 330 31.65 26.17 8.87
N LYS A 331 31.39 25.58 10.03
CA LYS A 331 31.98 25.94 11.33
C LYS A 331 33.45 25.54 11.38
N GLU A 332 33.81 24.31 11.00
CA GLU A 332 35.20 23.84 10.93
C GLU A 332 36.08 24.70 10.04
N LYS A 333 35.56 25.21 8.90
CA LYS A 333 36.29 26.15 8.03
C LYS A 333 36.48 27.53 8.62
N LYS A 334 35.65 27.95 9.58
CA LYS A 334 35.81 29.25 10.27
C LYS A 334 36.79 29.16 11.42
N ASP A 335 36.83 28.03 12.11
CA ASP A 335 37.69 27.81 13.27
C ASP A 335 39.14 27.52 12.85
N ASN A 336 39.35 27.10 11.58
CA ASN A 336 40.69 26.87 10.97
C ASN A 336 41.23 28.06 10.20
N LYS A 337 40.62 29.25 10.29
CA LYS A 337 41.10 30.52 9.74
C LYS A 337 41.40 31.52 10.85
#